data_992d11070cb32137ed5855619a1a7151
#
_entry.id   992d11070cb32137ed5855619a1a7151
#
_cell.length_a   1.000
_cell.length_b   1.000
_cell.length_c   1.000
_cell.angle_alpha   90.00
_cell.angle_beta   90.00
_cell.angle_gamma   90.00
#
_symmetry.space_group_name_H-M   'P 1'
#
loop_
_entity.id
_entity.type
_entity.pdbx_description
1 polymer ?
#
loop_
_entity_poly.entity_id
_entity_poly.type
_entity_poly.pdbx_seq_one_letter_code
_entity_poly.pdbx_strand_id
1 'polypeptide(L)'
;MPFKPIKTFRHLQNRFCPVSYQYTDSNDFRFLKRKINLYFKFFPQKKKAFKAEIDFLNQHALENKSLTMVWPYTFVNSYEASNIDVFKDASNDLFYVIQSGRKLYYSRKYNTVKAVQESYNSLMMEQNPDSPHLYLKEGFQVNAGDFVVDIGAAEGNFSLDVVEDAGKIIIIEAEAHWIEALNATFAPWKDKVEIIHKYISDTNNERCATLESIVGEKTIDFLKLDVEGAEMSILKSSADLLSRKHIRKLAVCTYHKKNDEKHFDKLLKGYGYEISQTPGIMLFVYGKLTPPYFRKVLMQAVARP
;
A
#
# COMPACT_ATOMS: atom_id res chain seq x y z
N MET A 1 23.24 -45.71 4.20
CA MET A 1 23.52 -44.68 3.23
C MET A 1 22.57 -43.53 3.48
N PRO A 2 23.02 -42.34 3.86
CA PRO A 2 22.14 -41.24 4.14
C PRO A 2 21.77 -40.49 2.85
N PHE A 3 20.50 -40.23 2.66
CA PHE A 3 19.90 -39.42 1.62
C PHE A 3 20.55 -38.03 1.54
N LYS A 4 20.99 -37.63 0.35
CA LYS A 4 21.42 -36.26 0.03
C LYS A 4 20.27 -35.48 -0.64
N PRO A 5 19.39 -34.77 0.10
CA PRO A 5 18.32 -34.01 -0.54
C PRO A 5 18.68 -32.56 -0.90
N ILE A 6 19.89 -32.08 -0.62
CA ILE A 6 20.19 -30.63 -0.58
C ILE A 6 20.50 -30.01 -1.96
N LYS A 7 21.06 -30.79 -2.90
CA LYS A 7 21.42 -30.25 -4.23
C LYS A 7 20.22 -30.05 -5.15
N THR A 8 19.21 -30.90 -5.06
CA THR A 8 18.00 -30.82 -5.91
C THR A 8 17.13 -29.60 -5.58
N PHE A 9 17.09 -29.21 -4.31
CA PHE A 9 16.28 -28.07 -3.87
C PHE A 9 16.86 -26.72 -4.32
N ARG A 10 18.17 -26.54 -4.30
CA ARG A 10 18.84 -25.34 -4.81
C ARG A 10 18.72 -25.21 -6.34
N HIS A 11 18.76 -26.33 -7.06
CA HIS A 11 18.60 -26.31 -8.51
C HIS A 11 17.17 -25.97 -8.94
N LEU A 12 16.15 -26.39 -8.16
CA LEU A 12 14.77 -25.98 -8.38
C LEU A 12 14.54 -24.51 -8.04
N GLN A 13 15.15 -23.99 -6.98
CA GLN A 13 15.09 -22.56 -6.66
C GLN A 13 15.72 -21.68 -7.74
N ASN A 14 16.80 -22.12 -8.39
CA ASN A 14 17.44 -21.40 -9.51
C ASN A 14 16.63 -21.45 -10.80
N ARG A 15 15.77 -22.45 -11.02
CA ARG A 15 14.83 -22.49 -12.14
C ARG A 15 13.69 -21.48 -12.01
N PHE A 16 13.38 -21.06 -10.80
CA PHE A 16 12.42 -19.99 -10.50
C PHE A 16 13.14 -18.65 -10.31
N CYS A 17 14.16 -18.37 -11.15
CA CYS A 17 14.89 -17.11 -11.12
C CYS A 17 13.94 -15.94 -10.95
N PRO A 18 14.32 -14.95 -10.14
CA PRO A 18 13.52 -13.74 -9.99
C PRO A 18 13.33 -13.11 -11.37
N VAL A 19 12.11 -12.86 -11.72
CA VAL A 19 11.76 -12.17 -12.94
C VAL A 19 11.82 -10.70 -12.60
N SER A 20 12.76 -9.96 -13.18
CA SER A 20 12.75 -8.51 -13.11
C SER A 20 11.80 -8.01 -14.16
N TYR A 21 10.80 -7.25 -13.75
CA TYR A 21 9.78 -6.78 -14.65
C TYR A 21 9.60 -5.27 -14.55
N GLN A 22 9.75 -4.64 -15.66
CA GLN A 22 8.98 -3.46 -16.02
C GLN A 22 7.89 -3.98 -16.96
N TYR A 23 6.72 -4.28 -16.45
CA TYR A 23 5.65 -4.83 -17.27
C TYR A 23 4.84 -3.73 -17.89
N THR A 24 4.73 -3.80 -19.19
CA THR A 24 3.91 -2.93 -20.00
C THR A 24 2.97 -3.70 -20.94
N ASP A 25 2.98 -5.06 -20.89
CA ASP A 25 2.32 -5.89 -21.92
C ASP A 25 1.56 -7.09 -21.32
N SER A 26 0.39 -7.39 -21.89
CA SER A 26 -0.44 -8.56 -21.57
C SER A 26 0.26 -9.91 -21.73
N ASN A 27 1.31 -9.99 -22.57
CA ASN A 27 2.14 -11.17 -22.73
C ASN A 27 2.90 -11.54 -21.46
N ASP A 28 3.30 -10.56 -20.70
CA ASP A 28 4.06 -10.71 -19.47
C ASP A 28 3.22 -11.34 -18.37
N PHE A 29 1.93 -10.98 -18.28
CA PHE A 29 1.02 -11.59 -17.34
C PHE A 29 0.78 -13.08 -17.65
N ARG A 30 0.67 -13.45 -18.92
CA ARG A 30 0.59 -14.86 -19.33
C ARG A 30 1.83 -15.65 -18.89
N PHE A 31 3.00 -15.06 -18.98
CA PHE A 31 4.24 -15.67 -18.53
C PHE A 31 4.30 -15.81 -17.01
N LEU A 32 3.92 -14.77 -16.25
CA LEU A 32 3.82 -14.82 -14.80
C LEU A 32 2.82 -15.90 -14.35
N LYS A 33 1.64 -15.95 -14.96
CA LYS A 33 0.63 -16.99 -14.72
C LYS A 33 1.17 -18.40 -14.93
N ARG A 34 1.94 -18.63 -16.02
CA ARG A 34 2.62 -19.91 -16.25
C ARG A 34 3.64 -20.23 -15.15
N LYS A 35 4.41 -19.26 -14.68
CA LYS A 35 5.36 -19.46 -13.57
C LYS A 35 4.67 -19.76 -12.25
N ILE A 36 3.59 -19.06 -11.93
CA ILE A 36 2.76 -19.33 -10.73
C ILE A 36 2.26 -20.77 -10.79
N ASN A 37 1.61 -21.17 -11.88
CA ASN A 37 1.10 -22.53 -12.04
C ASN A 37 2.20 -23.59 -11.95
N LEU A 38 3.36 -23.36 -12.57
CA LEU A 38 4.50 -24.27 -12.52
C LEU A 38 5.03 -24.40 -11.08
N TYR A 39 5.19 -23.28 -10.36
CA TYR A 39 5.61 -23.32 -8.96
C TYR A 39 4.69 -24.16 -8.12
N PHE A 40 3.37 -23.94 -8.20
CA PHE A 40 2.40 -24.67 -7.39
C PHE A 40 2.16 -26.13 -7.85
N LYS A 41 2.55 -26.49 -9.09
CA LYS A 41 2.63 -27.88 -9.53
C LYS A 41 3.74 -28.64 -8.77
N PHE A 42 4.88 -27.99 -8.51
CA PHE A 42 5.98 -28.58 -7.73
C PHE A 42 5.77 -28.49 -6.21
N PHE A 43 4.92 -27.59 -5.74
CA PHE A 43 4.62 -27.39 -4.31
C PHE A 43 3.12 -27.48 -4.03
N PRO A 44 2.49 -28.67 -4.24
CA PRO A 44 1.03 -28.82 -4.18
C PRO A 44 0.45 -28.52 -2.79
N GLN A 45 1.21 -28.75 -1.73
CA GLN A 45 0.77 -28.41 -0.36
C GLN A 45 0.58 -26.91 -0.17
N LYS A 46 1.45 -26.09 -0.78
CA LYS A 46 1.30 -24.63 -0.77
C LYS A 46 0.15 -24.16 -1.65
N LYS A 47 -0.17 -24.92 -2.71
CA LYS A 47 -1.30 -24.62 -3.61
C LYS A 47 -2.64 -24.59 -2.86
N LYS A 48 -2.82 -25.45 -1.86
CA LYS A 48 -4.08 -25.53 -1.10
C LYS A 48 -4.44 -24.20 -0.44
N ALA A 49 -3.43 -23.46 0.05
CA ALA A 49 -3.60 -22.17 0.71
C ALA A 49 -3.99 -21.01 -0.23
N PHE A 50 -3.75 -21.17 -1.54
CA PHE A 50 -3.97 -20.12 -2.55
C PHE A 50 -4.81 -20.61 -3.73
N LYS A 51 -5.63 -21.65 -3.47
CA LYS A 51 -6.38 -22.31 -4.55
C LYS A 51 -7.36 -21.36 -5.23
N ALA A 52 -8.10 -20.60 -4.46
CA ALA A 52 -9.10 -19.68 -4.98
C ALA A 52 -8.47 -18.58 -5.87
N GLU A 53 -7.37 -18.01 -5.40
CA GLU A 53 -6.65 -16.95 -6.12
C GLU A 53 -5.99 -17.49 -7.41
N ILE A 54 -5.44 -18.70 -7.35
CA ILE A 54 -4.86 -19.36 -8.55
C ILE A 54 -5.95 -19.68 -9.57
N ASP A 55 -7.09 -20.20 -9.12
CA ASP A 55 -8.22 -20.51 -9.98
C ASP A 55 -8.77 -19.22 -10.62
N PHE A 56 -8.92 -18.14 -9.84
CA PHE A 56 -9.30 -16.84 -10.35
C PHE A 56 -8.35 -16.34 -11.46
N LEU A 57 -7.05 -16.35 -11.20
CA LEU A 57 -6.04 -15.94 -12.18
C LEU A 57 -6.06 -16.79 -13.46
N ASN A 58 -6.47 -18.06 -13.36
CA ASN A 58 -6.57 -18.95 -14.51
C ASN A 58 -7.84 -18.72 -15.33
N GLN A 59 -8.92 -18.29 -14.71
CA GLN A 59 -10.23 -18.10 -15.33
C GLN A 59 -10.40 -16.71 -15.94
N HIS A 60 -9.71 -15.70 -15.39
CA HIS A 60 -9.90 -14.31 -15.79
C HIS A 60 -8.74 -13.82 -16.66
N ALA A 61 -9.09 -13.21 -17.79
CA ALA A 61 -8.15 -12.45 -18.60
C ALA A 61 -8.02 -11.05 -17.95
N LEU A 62 -6.78 -10.69 -17.57
CA LEU A 62 -6.48 -9.37 -16.98
C LEU A 62 -5.97 -8.40 -18.05
N GLU A 63 -6.56 -8.47 -19.24
CA GLU A 63 -6.01 -7.88 -20.47
C GLU A 63 -5.96 -6.36 -20.48
N ASN A 64 -6.72 -5.66 -19.64
CA ASN A 64 -6.86 -4.20 -19.69
C ASN A 64 -6.73 -3.50 -18.32
N LYS A 65 -6.08 -4.14 -17.32
CA LYS A 65 -5.96 -3.55 -15.98
C LYS A 65 -4.48 -3.33 -15.66
N SER A 66 -4.21 -2.32 -14.83
CA SER A 66 -2.85 -2.11 -14.32
C SER A 66 -2.27 -3.42 -13.82
N LEU A 67 -1.10 -3.79 -14.34
CA LEU A 67 -0.45 -5.07 -14.00
C LEU A 67 0.51 -4.93 -12.82
N THR A 68 0.61 -3.75 -12.22
CA THR A 68 1.50 -3.51 -11.07
C THR A 68 0.94 -4.13 -9.81
N MET A 69 -0.34 -3.92 -9.55
CA MET A 69 -1.08 -4.51 -8.44
C MET A 69 -2.22 -5.37 -8.97
N VAL A 70 -2.15 -6.67 -8.76
CA VAL A 70 -3.17 -7.61 -9.23
C VAL A 70 -3.90 -8.21 -8.04
N TRP A 71 -5.19 -7.93 -7.98
CA TRP A 71 -6.13 -8.44 -6.98
C TRP A 71 -6.82 -9.69 -7.54
N PRO A 72 -6.50 -10.90 -7.05
CA PRO A 72 -7.09 -12.15 -7.58
C PRO A 72 -8.48 -12.42 -6.97
N TYR A 73 -9.39 -11.45 -7.06
CA TYR A 73 -10.72 -11.49 -6.47
C TYR A 73 -11.78 -10.92 -7.42
N THR A 74 -13.00 -11.41 -7.29
CA THR A 74 -14.13 -11.06 -8.18
C THR A 74 -14.56 -9.61 -8.09
N PHE A 75 -14.33 -8.93 -6.96
CA PHE A 75 -14.72 -7.53 -6.79
C PHE A 75 -14.11 -6.60 -7.84
N VAL A 76 -12.91 -6.96 -8.38
CA VAL A 76 -12.26 -6.13 -9.41
C VAL A 76 -13.09 -5.99 -10.69
N ASN A 77 -14.04 -6.90 -10.94
CA ASN A 77 -14.88 -6.89 -12.13
C ASN A 77 -15.97 -5.81 -12.09
N SER A 78 -16.26 -5.25 -10.90
CA SER A 78 -17.23 -4.16 -10.75
C SER A 78 -16.62 -2.77 -11.00
N TYR A 79 -15.31 -2.69 -11.26
CA TYR A 79 -14.60 -1.44 -11.49
C TYR A 79 -14.26 -1.25 -12.96
N GLU A 80 -14.75 -0.14 -13.52
CA GLU A 80 -14.50 0.24 -14.91
C GLU A 80 -14.06 1.71 -14.96
N ALA A 81 -12.81 1.94 -15.36
CA ALA A 81 -12.20 3.27 -15.35
C ALA A 81 -12.99 4.30 -16.17
N SER A 82 -13.57 3.88 -17.28
CA SER A 82 -14.37 4.78 -18.17
C SER A 82 -15.63 5.35 -17.50
N ASN A 83 -16.10 4.76 -16.39
CA ASN A 83 -17.27 5.22 -15.66
C ASN A 83 -16.94 6.33 -14.63
N ILE A 84 -15.67 6.71 -14.51
CA ILE A 84 -15.23 7.73 -13.55
C ILE A 84 -15.32 9.10 -14.17
N ASP A 85 -16.10 9.98 -13.56
CA ASP A 85 -16.16 11.38 -13.94
C ASP A 85 -14.89 12.10 -13.47
N VAL A 86 -14.19 12.71 -14.44
CA VAL A 86 -12.99 13.50 -14.20
C VAL A 86 -13.26 14.93 -14.62
N PHE A 87 -12.95 15.85 -13.74
CA PHE A 87 -13.15 17.28 -13.94
C PHE A 87 -11.80 18.00 -14.00
N LYS A 88 -11.80 19.19 -14.59
CA LYS A 88 -10.64 20.08 -14.61
C LYS A 88 -10.99 21.39 -13.92
N ASP A 89 -10.22 21.78 -12.92
CA ASP A 89 -10.45 23.01 -12.17
C ASP A 89 -9.81 24.19 -12.91
N ALA A 90 -10.65 25.16 -13.30
CA ALA A 90 -10.19 26.34 -14.06
C ALA A 90 -9.27 27.28 -13.24
N SER A 91 -9.28 27.19 -11.91
CA SER A 91 -8.50 28.07 -11.04
C SER A 91 -7.03 27.66 -10.92
N ASN A 92 -6.73 26.36 -11.05
CA ASN A 92 -5.37 25.80 -10.87
C ASN A 92 -4.93 24.87 -12.00
N ASP A 93 -5.82 24.61 -12.97
CA ASP A 93 -5.59 23.75 -14.14
C ASP A 93 -5.30 22.26 -13.78
N LEU A 94 -5.64 21.80 -12.56
CA LEU A 94 -5.51 20.42 -12.15
C LEU A 94 -6.76 19.61 -12.49
N PHE A 95 -6.56 18.33 -12.78
CA PHE A 95 -7.65 17.36 -12.80
C PHE A 95 -8.03 16.95 -11.38
N TYR A 96 -9.31 16.66 -11.19
CA TYR A 96 -9.82 16.08 -9.94
C TYR A 96 -10.97 15.11 -10.19
N VAL A 97 -11.19 14.26 -9.22
CA VAL A 97 -12.37 13.39 -9.12
C VAL A 97 -13.15 13.77 -7.85
N ILE A 98 -14.40 13.28 -7.74
CA ILE A 98 -15.17 13.41 -6.50
C ILE A 98 -15.06 12.11 -5.71
N GLN A 99 -14.42 12.17 -4.54
CA GLN A 99 -14.34 11.09 -3.56
C GLN A 99 -15.17 11.45 -2.34
N SER A 100 -16.20 10.68 -2.04
CA SER A 100 -17.08 10.90 -0.90
C SER A 100 -17.61 12.36 -0.81
N GLY A 101 -17.98 12.94 -1.96
CA GLY A 101 -18.49 14.31 -2.07
C GLY A 101 -17.43 15.42 -2.04
N ARG A 102 -16.13 15.08 -2.00
CA ARG A 102 -15.01 16.01 -1.90
C ARG A 102 -14.09 15.90 -3.11
N LYS A 103 -13.42 17.01 -3.47
CA LYS A 103 -12.47 17.03 -4.58
C LYS A 103 -11.16 16.34 -4.17
N LEU A 104 -10.76 15.32 -4.91
CA LEU A 104 -9.43 14.71 -4.86
C LEU A 104 -8.66 15.13 -6.10
N TYR A 105 -7.69 16.03 -5.93
CA TYR A 105 -6.90 16.54 -7.04
C TYR A 105 -5.74 15.62 -7.41
N TYR A 106 -5.43 15.57 -8.70
CA TYR A 106 -4.34 14.79 -9.25
C TYR A 106 -3.15 15.66 -9.65
N SER A 107 -1.98 15.10 -9.46
CA SER A 107 -0.72 15.71 -9.90
C SER A 107 -0.72 15.97 -11.41
N ARG A 108 -0.01 17.01 -11.86
CA ARG A 108 0.17 17.35 -13.28
C ARG A 108 0.78 16.23 -14.13
N LYS A 109 1.36 15.19 -13.54
CA LYS A 109 1.79 13.98 -14.24
C LYS A 109 0.60 13.22 -14.85
N TYR A 110 -0.58 13.30 -14.24
CA TYR A 110 -1.83 12.75 -14.73
C TYR A 110 -2.50 13.80 -15.64
N ASN A 111 -1.95 13.97 -16.84
CA ASN A 111 -2.28 15.07 -17.75
C ASN A 111 -3.40 14.76 -18.75
N THR A 112 -4.09 13.62 -18.58
CA THR A 112 -5.25 13.23 -19.39
C THR A 112 -6.37 12.67 -18.51
N VAL A 113 -7.61 12.83 -18.95
CA VAL A 113 -8.78 12.23 -18.31
C VAL A 113 -8.58 10.74 -18.09
N LYS A 114 -8.11 10.02 -19.13
CA LYS A 114 -7.86 8.58 -19.06
C LYS A 114 -6.85 8.20 -17.97
N ALA A 115 -5.74 8.95 -17.84
CA ALA A 115 -4.73 8.66 -16.82
C ALA A 115 -5.28 8.83 -15.40
N VAL A 116 -6.12 9.84 -15.17
CA VAL A 116 -6.79 10.04 -13.88
C VAL A 116 -7.81 8.94 -13.62
N GLN A 117 -8.62 8.58 -14.62
CA GLN A 117 -9.59 7.49 -14.54
C GLN A 117 -8.93 6.17 -14.16
N GLU A 118 -7.85 5.79 -14.83
CA GLU A 118 -7.11 4.53 -14.55
C GLU A 118 -6.51 4.54 -13.15
N SER A 119 -5.92 5.65 -12.72
CA SER A 119 -5.35 5.79 -11.38
C SER A 119 -6.41 5.70 -10.30
N TYR A 120 -7.49 6.48 -10.41
CA TYR A 120 -8.56 6.46 -9.40
C TYR A 120 -9.32 5.13 -9.37
N ASN A 121 -9.48 4.47 -10.52
CA ASN A 121 -10.05 3.13 -10.59
C ASN A 121 -9.22 2.10 -9.79
N SER A 122 -7.89 2.16 -9.91
CA SER A 122 -7.00 1.32 -9.09
C SER A 122 -7.16 1.60 -7.61
N LEU A 123 -7.22 2.87 -7.24
CA LEU A 123 -7.39 3.32 -5.88
C LEU A 123 -8.70 2.84 -5.25
N MET A 124 -9.80 2.92 -6.00
CA MET A 124 -11.09 2.38 -5.54
C MET A 124 -11.04 0.86 -5.35
N MET A 125 -10.31 0.12 -6.19
CA MET A 125 -10.11 -1.33 -5.99
C MET A 125 -9.28 -1.61 -4.73
N GLU A 126 -8.25 -0.81 -4.46
CA GLU A 126 -7.43 -0.95 -3.26
C GLU A 126 -8.25 -0.74 -1.98
N GLN A 127 -9.17 0.20 -2.00
CA GLN A 127 -10.01 0.56 -0.85
C GLN A 127 -11.41 -0.08 -0.89
N ASN A 128 -11.63 -1.09 -1.74
CA ASN A 128 -12.86 -1.88 -1.70
C ASN A 128 -13.00 -2.61 -0.36
N PRO A 129 -14.21 -2.74 0.22
CA PRO A 129 -14.43 -3.47 1.47
C PRO A 129 -13.88 -4.90 1.50
N ASP A 130 -13.83 -5.58 0.35
CA ASP A 130 -13.28 -6.93 0.21
C ASP A 130 -11.79 -6.94 -0.15
N SER A 131 -11.16 -5.77 -0.28
CA SER A 131 -9.74 -5.68 -0.63
C SER A 131 -8.85 -5.97 0.57
N PRO A 132 -7.79 -6.77 0.39
CA PRO A 132 -6.77 -6.94 1.42
C PRO A 132 -5.95 -5.67 1.68
N HIS A 133 -6.11 -4.61 0.88
CA HIS A 133 -5.42 -3.32 1.04
C HIS A 133 -6.25 -2.28 1.81
N LEU A 134 -7.48 -2.59 2.16
CA LEU A 134 -8.35 -1.67 2.88
C LEU A 134 -7.71 -1.21 4.19
N TYR A 135 -7.40 0.09 4.31
CA TYR A 135 -6.76 0.65 5.52
C TYR A 135 -7.67 0.63 6.73
N LEU A 136 -8.93 0.99 6.53
CA LEU A 136 -9.91 1.18 7.60
C LEU A 136 -10.95 0.08 7.58
N LYS A 137 -11.25 -0.50 8.74
CA LYS A 137 -12.31 -1.48 8.91
C LYS A 137 -12.95 -1.32 10.28
N GLU A 138 -14.09 -1.96 10.51
CA GLU A 138 -14.71 -2.02 11.83
C GLU A 138 -13.70 -2.49 12.90
N GLY A 139 -13.60 -1.75 14.00
CA GLY A 139 -12.64 -1.98 15.08
C GLY A 139 -11.21 -1.49 14.80
N PHE A 140 -10.91 -1.04 13.58
CA PHE A 140 -9.61 -0.45 13.23
C PHE A 140 -9.83 0.76 12.30
N GLN A 141 -10.20 1.88 12.88
CA GLN A 141 -10.58 3.11 12.19
C GLN A 141 -10.00 4.34 12.89
N VAL A 142 -10.02 5.47 12.21
CA VAL A 142 -9.81 6.79 12.79
C VAL A 142 -11.07 7.18 13.53
N ASN A 143 -10.93 7.70 14.76
CA ASN A 143 -12.03 8.16 15.57
C ASN A 143 -12.09 9.70 15.57
N ALA A 144 -13.23 10.23 16.01
CA ALA A 144 -13.39 11.67 16.13
C ALA A 144 -12.33 12.28 17.06
N GLY A 145 -11.63 13.30 16.54
CA GLY A 145 -10.58 14.00 17.26
C GLY A 145 -9.19 13.37 17.21
N ASP A 146 -9.01 12.20 16.57
CA ASP A 146 -7.72 11.51 16.46
C ASP A 146 -6.66 12.39 15.79
N PHE A 147 -5.41 12.30 16.26
CA PHE A 147 -4.24 12.80 15.59
C PHE A 147 -3.72 11.75 14.61
N VAL A 148 -3.83 12.05 13.33
CA VAL A 148 -3.49 11.15 12.22
C VAL A 148 -2.19 11.56 11.56
N VAL A 149 -1.36 10.59 11.21
CA VAL A 149 -0.17 10.78 10.37
C VAL A 149 -0.26 9.85 9.17
N ASP A 150 -0.17 10.40 7.97
CA ASP A 150 -0.18 9.68 6.70
C ASP A 150 1.18 9.81 6.02
N ILE A 151 1.97 8.73 6.01
CA ILE A 151 3.31 8.70 5.40
C ILE A 151 3.25 7.97 4.06
N GLY A 152 3.61 8.67 2.99
CA GLY A 152 3.47 8.20 1.62
C GLY A 152 2.02 8.36 1.15
N ALA A 153 1.55 9.60 1.15
CA ALA A 153 0.15 9.90 0.91
C ALA A 153 -0.24 9.85 -0.58
N ALA A 154 0.72 10.01 -1.49
CA ALA A 154 0.47 10.17 -2.92
C ALA A 154 -0.62 11.23 -3.20
N GLU A 155 -1.77 10.84 -3.76
CA GLU A 155 -2.92 11.74 -3.99
C GLU A 155 -3.67 12.15 -2.70
N GLY A 156 -3.46 11.45 -1.58
CA GLY A 156 -4.05 11.78 -0.28
C GLY A 156 -5.46 11.21 -0.04
N ASN A 157 -5.84 10.16 -0.75
CA ASN A 157 -7.17 9.54 -0.63
C ASN A 157 -7.51 9.09 0.78
N PHE A 158 -6.57 8.44 1.49
CA PHE A 158 -6.76 8.01 2.87
C PHE A 158 -7.03 9.20 3.79
N SER A 159 -6.17 10.22 3.73
CA SER A 159 -6.33 11.44 4.52
C SER A 159 -7.64 12.16 4.21
N LEU A 160 -8.10 12.15 2.94
CA LEU A 160 -9.37 12.76 2.54
C LEU A 160 -10.58 12.00 3.10
N ASP A 161 -10.50 10.66 3.19
CA ASP A 161 -11.59 9.87 3.75
C ASP A 161 -11.80 10.13 5.25
N VAL A 162 -10.72 10.41 5.98
CA VAL A 162 -10.77 10.62 7.44
C VAL A 162 -10.75 12.08 7.85
N VAL A 163 -10.69 13.03 6.90
CA VAL A 163 -10.48 14.45 7.21
C VAL A 163 -11.55 15.06 8.10
N GLU A 164 -12.79 14.62 8.02
CA GLU A 164 -13.86 15.17 8.86
C GLU A 164 -13.76 14.68 10.30
N ASP A 165 -13.42 13.41 10.49
CA ASP A 165 -13.33 12.80 11.83
C ASP A 165 -12.04 13.20 12.56
N ALA A 166 -10.91 13.27 11.85
CA ALA A 166 -9.63 13.60 12.45
C ALA A 166 -9.60 15.00 13.07
N GLY A 167 -9.01 15.11 14.27
CA GLY A 167 -8.74 16.40 14.91
C GLY A 167 -7.56 17.14 14.28
N LYS A 168 -6.52 16.41 13.91
CA LYS A 168 -5.36 16.89 13.15
C LYS A 168 -4.85 15.81 12.23
N ILE A 169 -4.38 16.20 11.03
CA ILE A 169 -3.69 15.32 10.10
C ILE A 169 -2.34 15.93 9.74
N ILE A 170 -1.27 15.11 9.77
CA ILE A 170 0.00 15.42 9.13
C ILE A 170 0.15 14.46 7.95
N ILE A 171 0.24 15.04 6.76
CA ILE A 171 0.51 14.34 5.51
C ILE A 171 1.98 14.50 5.18
N ILE A 172 2.69 13.39 5.00
CA ILE A 172 4.11 13.39 4.65
C ILE A 172 4.28 12.71 3.31
N GLU A 173 4.71 13.49 2.32
CA GLU A 173 4.90 13.04 0.96
C GLU A 173 6.27 13.48 0.43
N ALA A 174 7.03 12.53 -0.10
CA ALA A 174 8.40 12.77 -0.55
C ALA A 174 8.47 13.21 -2.02
N GLU A 175 7.48 12.83 -2.82
CA GLU A 175 7.43 13.11 -4.24
C GLU A 175 6.85 14.51 -4.52
N ALA A 176 7.72 15.43 -4.93
CA ALA A 176 7.38 16.83 -5.16
C ALA A 176 6.16 17.06 -6.06
N HIS A 177 5.93 16.15 -7.01
CA HIS A 177 4.83 16.32 -7.94
C HIS A 177 3.43 16.17 -7.32
N TRP A 178 3.30 15.56 -6.13
CA TRP A 178 2.03 15.46 -5.42
C TRP A 178 1.69 16.69 -4.58
N ILE A 179 2.69 17.48 -4.18
CA ILE A 179 2.52 18.57 -3.21
C ILE A 179 1.49 19.61 -3.66
N GLU A 180 1.49 19.97 -4.96
CA GLU A 180 0.49 20.93 -5.50
C GLU A 180 -0.94 20.36 -5.40
N ALA A 181 -1.12 19.10 -5.78
CA ALA A 181 -2.42 18.43 -5.75
C ALA A 181 -2.92 18.24 -4.31
N LEU A 182 -2.04 17.84 -3.39
CA LEU A 182 -2.36 17.73 -1.95
C LEU A 182 -2.79 19.07 -1.38
N ASN A 183 -2.05 20.17 -1.65
CA ASN A 183 -2.45 21.50 -1.20
C ASN A 183 -3.82 21.92 -1.76
N ALA A 184 -4.13 21.59 -3.01
CA ALA A 184 -5.44 21.86 -3.60
C ALA A 184 -6.55 21.01 -2.96
N THR A 185 -6.28 19.71 -2.72
CA THR A 185 -7.22 18.79 -2.07
C THR A 185 -7.58 19.26 -0.67
N PHE A 186 -6.57 19.60 0.13
CA PHE A 186 -6.76 19.92 1.55
C PHE A 186 -6.90 21.40 1.86
N ALA A 187 -7.00 22.27 0.84
CA ALA A 187 -7.24 23.71 1.05
C ALA A 187 -8.44 24.05 1.97
N PRO A 188 -9.58 23.33 1.93
CA PRO A 188 -10.69 23.57 2.85
C PRO A 188 -10.37 23.27 4.31
N TRP A 189 -9.37 22.43 4.60
CA TRP A 189 -9.00 21.95 5.95
C TRP A 189 -7.59 22.39 6.38
N LYS A 190 -7.06 23.47 5.81
CA LYS A 190 -5.72 23.99 6.09
C LYS A 190 -5.44 24.24 7.58
N ASP A 191 -6.48 24.45 8.40
CA ASP A 191 -6.34 24.71 9.82
C ASP A 191 -6.06 23.42 10.63
N LYS A 192 -6.38 22.25 10.08
CA LYS A 192 -6.14 20.96 10.73
C LYS A 192 -5.30 19.97 9.91
N VAL A 193 -5.01 20.27 8.65
CA VAL A 193 -4.15 19.44 7.79
C VAL A 193 -2.85 20.17 7.50
N GLU A 194 -1.74 19.51 7.81
CA GLU A 194 -0.38 19.98 7.54
C GLU A 194 0.29 19.06 6.53
N ILE A 195 0.85 19.63 5.44
CA ILE A 195 1.52 18.87 4.39
C ILE A 195 3.02 19.11 4.49
N ILE A 196 3.78 18.04 4.63
CA ILE A 196 5.24 18.06 4.80
C ILE A 196 5.89 17.35 3.61
N HIS A 197 6.63 18.11 2.80
CA HIS A 197 7.38 17.57 1.67
C HIS A 197 8.75 17.07 2.14
N LYS A 198 8.82 15.85 2.66
CA LYS A 198 10.07 15.21 3.12
C LYS A 198 10.00 13.69 3.03
N TYR A 199 11.16 13.07 2.96
CA TYR A 199 11.32 11.64 3.27
C TYR A 199 11.40 11.46 4.79
N ILE A 200 10.76 10.40 5.31
CA ILE A 200 11.00 9.98 6.69
C ILE A 200 12.23 9.06 6.71
N SER A 201 13.17 9.37 7.59
CA SER A 201 14.43 8.65 7.77
C SER A 201 14.90 8.69 9.22
N ASP A 202 16.13 8.27 9.47
CA ASP A 202 16.79 8.32 10.77
C ASP A 202 17.59 9.63 11.00
N THR A 203 17.52 10.56 10.05
CA THR A 203 18.27 11.85 10.11
C THR A 203 17.38 13.02 9.73
N ASN A 204 17.71 14.18 10.29
CA ASN A 204 17.08 15.45 9.94
C ASN A 204 17.99 16.27 9.04
N ASN A 205 17.49 16.66 7.87
CA ASN A 205 18.16 17.57 6.93
C ASN A 205 17.11 18.27 6.06
N GLU A 206 17.54 18.93 4.99
CA GLU A 206 16.65 19.65 4.08
C GLU A 206 15.58 18.73 3.46
N ARG A 207 15.92 17.48 3.10
CA ARG A 207 15.06 16.53 2.38
C ARG A 207 14.46 15.46 3.29
N CYS A 208 15.03 15.23 4.46
CA CYS A 208 14.65 14.15 5.36
C CYS A 208 14.26 14.70 6.73
N ALA A 209 13.39 13.96 7.42
CA ALA A 209 13.05 14.20 8.81
C ALA A 209 12.86 12.87 9.54
N THR A 210 13.12 12.86 10.84
CA THR A 210 12.66 11.75 11.70
C THR A 210 11.20 11.97 12.04
N LEU A 211 10.45 10.90 12.25
CA LEU A 211 9.04 11.02 12.65
C LEU A 211 8.90 11.76 13.99
N GLU A 212 9.81 11.48 14.93
CA GLU A 212 9.88 12.17 16.23
C GLU A 212 10.03 13.69 16.08
N SER A 213 10.88 14.15 15.14
CA SER A 213 11.08 15.60 14.94
C SER A 213 9.83 16.31 14.39
N ILE A 214 8.97 15.57 13.71
CA ILE A 214 7.71 16.09 13.15
C ILE A 214 6.61 16.10 14.20
N VAL A 215 6.44 14.99 14.93
CA VAL A 215 5.30 14.85 15.86
C VAL A 215 5.61 15.38 17.26
N GLY A 216 6.90 15.51 17.63
CA GLY A 216 7.33 15.87 18.98
C GLY A 216 6.86 14.84 20.01
N GLU A 217 6.39 15.33 21.15
CA GLU A 217 5.89 14.49 22.26
C GLU A 217 4.43 14.05 22.08
N LYS A 218 3.81 14.32 20.93
CA LYS A 218 2.41 13.97 20.69
C LYS A 218 2.27 12.48 20.43
N THR A 219 1.18 11.93 20.95
CA THR A 219 0.79 10.55 20.62
C THR A 219 0.02 10.54 19.31
N ILE A 220 0.47 9.73 18.37
CA ILE A 220 -0.21 9.46 17.10
C ILE A 220 -1.33 8.45 17.37
N ASP A 221 -2.57 8.84 17.15
CA ASP A 221 -3.71 7.93 17.33
C ASP A 221 -3.82 6.93 16.17
N PHE A 222 -3.53 7.40 14.94
CA PHE A 222 -3.50 6.55 13.77
C PHE A 222 -2.33 6.93 12.83
N LEU A 223 -1.46 5.97 12.55
CA LEU A 223 -0.39 6.08 11.56
C LEU A 223 -0.69 5.19 10.35
N LYS A 224 -0.75 5.76 9.14
CA LYS A 224 -0.67 5.00 7.89
C LYS A 224 0.77 5.06 7.37
N LEU A 225 1.30 3.92 6.91
CA LEU A 225 2.65 3.81 6.39
C LEU A 225 2.66 2.99 5.09
N ASP A 226 2.83 3.68 3.97
CA ASP A 226 2.88 3.10 2.63
C ASP A 226 3.88 3.88 1.77
N VAL A 227 5.15 3.43 1.70
CA VAL A 227 6.30 4.21 1.22
C VAL A 227 7.23 3.43 0.30
N GLU A 228 6.66 2.58 -0.55
CA GLU A 228 7.37 1.91 -1.64
C GLU A 228 8.61 1.12 -1.19
N GLY A 229 8.57 0.55 0.04
CA GLY A 229 9.62 -0.33 0.57
C GLY A 229 10.60 0.32 1.55
N ALA A 230 10.36 1.54 2.03
CA ALA A 230 11.13 2.15 3.11
C ALA A 230 10.54 1.86 4.52
N GLU A 231 9.43 1.14 4.63
CA GLU A 231 8.67 0.91 5.86
C GLU A 231 9.53 0.37 7.00
N MET A 232 10.38 -0.64 6.75
CA MET A 232 11.26 -1.21 7.78
C MET A 232 12.25 -0.17 8.32
N SER A 233 12.76 0.71 7.46
CA SER A 233 13.69 1.77 7.89
C SER A 233 12.97 2.77 8.77
N ILE A 234 11.77 3.18 8.39
CA ILE A 234 10.93 4.10 9.17
C ILE A 234 10.53 3.49 10.51
N LEU A 235 10.07 2.24 10.52
CA LEU A 235 9.73 1.55 11.77
C LEU A 235 10.93 1.46 12.74
N LYS A 236 12.13 1.22 12.22
CA LYS A 236 13.34 1.16 13.05
C LYS A 236 13.75 2.55 13.55
N SER A 237 13.67 3.58 12.73
CA SER A 237 13.99 4.94 13.16
C SER A 237 12.97 5.51 14.15
N SER A 238 11.75 4.96 14.18
CA SER A 238 10.69 5.33 15.13
C SER A 238 10.66 4.44 16.39
N ALA A 239 11.78 3.82 16.74
CA ALA A 239 11.87 2.86 17.86
C ALA A 239 11.43 3.45 19.20
N ASP A 240 11.73 4.70 19.48
CA ASP A 240 11.33 5.40 20.70
C ASP A 240 9.81 5.58 20.76
N LEU A 241 9.19 6.11 19.70
CA LEU A 241 7.73 6.25 19.61
C LEU A 241 7.00 4.90 19.77
N LEU A 242 7.55 3.84 19.17
CA LEU A 242 7.00 2.48 19.28
C LEU A 242 7.13 1.93 20.71
N SER A 243 8.29 2.09 21.34
CA SER A 243 8.56 1.58 22.69
C SER A 243 7.69 2.29 23.74
N ARG A 244 7.50 3.59 23.60
CA ARG A 244 6.67 4.45 24.47
C ARG A 244 5.17 4.36 24.16
N LYS A 245 4.73 3.59 23.15
CA LYS A 245 3.35 3.51 22.68
C LYS A 245 2.77 4.85 22.21
N HIS A 246 3.62 5.71 21.71
CA HIS A 246 3.21 6.98 21.11
C HIS A 246 2.64 6.82 19.69
N ILE A 247 2.52 5.59 19.20
CA ILE A 247 1.73 5.21 18.03
C ILE A 247 0.67 4.21 18.52
N ARG A 248 -0.61 4.63 18.56
CA ARG A 248 -1.70 3.78 19.08
C ARG A 248 -2.15 2.74 18.08
N LYS A 249 -2.40 3.17 16.85
CA LYS A 249 -2.79 2.30 15.73
C LYS A 249 -1.85 2.53 14.56
N LEU A 250 -1.42 1.46 13.90
CA LEU A 250 -0.55 1.52 12.74
C LEU A 250 -1.09 0.61 11.64
N ALA A 251 -1.40 1.19 10.48
CA ALA A 251 -1.63 0.50 9.22
C ALA A 251 -0.35 0.54 8.38
N VAL A 252 0.29 -0.60 8.15
CA VAL A 252 1.53 -0.66 7.37
C VAL A 252 1.45 -1.66 6.23
N CYS A 253 1.81 -1.22 5.03
CA CYS A 253 1.87 -2.05 3.83
C CYS A 253 3.05 -3.03 3.89
N THR A 254 2.79 -4.32 3.56
CA THR A 254 3.76 -5.42 3.74
C THR A 254 4.17 -6.10 2.44
N TYR A 255 3.75 -5.55 1.30
CA TYR A 255 3.90 -6.19 0.00
C TYR A 255 5.11 -5.72 -0.81
N HIS A 256 5.72 -4.60 -0.46
CA HIS A 256 6.80 -4.00 -1.24
C HIS A 256 8.05 -4.89 -1.29
N LYS A 257 8.48 -5.43 -0.17
CA LYS A 257 9.62 -6.34 -0.12
C LYS A 257 9.24 -7.73 0.34
N LYS A 258 10.00 -8.71 -0.13
CA LYS A 258 9.82 -10.09 0.29
C LYS A 258 10.05 -10.24 1.80
N ASN A 259 9.12 -10.87 2.49
CA ASN A 259 9.11 -11.13 3.94
C ASN A 259 8.86 -9.90 4.83
N ASP A 260 8.48 -8.75 4.30
CA ASP A 260 8.13 -7.58 5.11
C ASP A 260 7.09 -7.93 6.19
N GLU A 261 6.05 -8.67 5.82
CA GLU A 261 5.05 -9.21 6.76
C GLU A 261 5.69 -9.83 8.02
N LYS A 262 6.67 -10.74 7.81
CA LYS A 262 7.32 -11.45 8.92
C LYS A 262 8.25 -10.55 9.73
N HIS A 263 8.93 -9.65 9.04
CA HIS A 263 9.87 -8.74 9.69
C HIS A 263 9.13 -7.71 10.54
N PHE A 264 8.01 -7.15 10.02
CA PHE A 264 7.20 -6.18 10.76
C PHE A 264 6.48 -6.84 11.92
N ASP A 265 5.91 -8.05 11.74
CA ASP A 265 5.28 -8.83 12.82
C ASP A 265 6.25 -9.06 13.98
N LYS A 266 7.47 -9.51 13.68
CA LYS A 266 8.50 -9.73 14.71
C LYS A 266 8.88 -8.43 15.41
N LEU A 267 9.08 -7.34 14.66
CA LEU A 267 9.49 -6.06 15.21
C LEU A 267 8.40 -5.48 16.13
N LEU A 268 7.18 -5.39 15.62
CA LEU A 268 6.06 -4.73 16.32
C LEU A 268 5.60 -5.55 17.54
N LYS A 269 5.59 -6.89 17.45
CA LYS A 269 5.40 -7.76 18.64
C LYS A 269 6.48 -7.57 19.68
N GLY A 270 7.72 -7.33 19.25
CA GLY A 270 8.82 -7.01 20.16
C GLY A 270 8.59 -5.73 20.97
N TYR A 271 7.86 -4.77 20.39
CA TYR A 271 7.40 -3.58 21.08
C TYR A 271 6.03 -3.78 21.80
N GLY A 272 5.47 -5.00 21.84
CA GLY A 272 4.22 -5.30 22.54
C GLY A 272 2.94 -4.81 21.82
N TYR A 273 2.96 -4.70 20.50
CA TYR A 273 1.77 -4.45 19.71
C TYR A 273 0.98 -5.74 19.48
N GLU A 274 -0.33 -5.61 19.46
CA GLU A 274 -1.22 -6.65 18.97
C GLU A 274 -1.32 -6.51 17.44
N ILE A 275 -1.07 -7.62 16.73
CA ILE A 275 -0.95 -7.63 15.28
C ILE A 275 -2.11 -8.41 14.66
N SER A 276 -2.76 -7.82 13.67
CA SER A 276 -3.65 -8.50 12.76
C SER A 276 -3.23 -8.25 11.29
N GLN A 277 -3.53 -9.22 10.44
CA GLN A 277 -3.32 -9.11 9.00
C GLN A 277 -4.66 -8.99 8.31
N THR A 278 -4.77 -8.13 7.31
CA THR A 278 -5.95 -8.16 6.44
C THR A 278 -6.03 -9.52 5.74
N PRO A 279 -7.23 -10.09 5.60
CA PRO A 279 -7.41 -11.34 4.88
C PRO A 279 -7.07 -11.16 3.40
N GLY A 280 -6.49 -12.20 2.79
CA GLY A 280 -6.17 -12.19 1.38
C GLY A 280 -4.71 -11.89 1.04
N ILE A 281 -4.47 -11.71 -0.24
CA ILE A 281 -3.15 -11.55 -0.86
C ILE A 281 -3.26 -10.71 -2.13
N MET A 282 -2.12 -10.28 -2.65
CA MET A 282 -2.01 -9.68 -3.98
C MET A 282 -0.79 -10.21 -4.74
N LEU A 283 -0.75 -9.94 -6.04
CA LEU A 283 0.47 -9.96 -6.83
C LEU A 283 0.96 -8.52 -6.97
N PHE A 284 2.08 -8.22 -6.36
CA PHE A 284 2.75 -6.93 -6.55
C PHE A 284 3.86 -7.10 -7.58
N VAL A 285 3.59 -6.64 -8.81
CA VAL A 285 4.44 -6.90 -9.98
C VAL A 285 5.35 -5.70 -10.19
N TYR A 286 6.11 -5.34 -9.17
CA TYR A 286 7.11 -4.29 -9.23
C TYR A 286 8.48 -4.86 -8.84
N GLY A 287 9.50 -4.60 -9.65
CA GLY A 287 10.84 -5.14 -9.39
C GLY A 287 10.94 -6.68 -9.53
N LYS A 288 11.53 -7.35 -8.53
CA LYS A 288 11.73 -8.79 -8.53
C LYS A 288 10.63 -9.54 -7.79
N LEU A 289 9.65 -10.03 -8.50
CA LEU A 289 8.64 -10.92 -7.92
C LEU A 289 9.18 -12.36 -7.81
N THR A 290 9.30 -12.86 -6.58
CA THR A 290 9.84 -14.20 -6.28
C THR A 290 8.78 -15.11 -5.69
N PRO A 291 8.91 -16.46 -5.86
CA PRO A 291 7.98 -17.40 -5.25
C PRO A 291 7.83 -17.18 -3.72
N PRO A 292 6.61 -17.36 -3.19
CA PRO A 292 5.42 -17.94 -3.82
C PRO A 292 4.62 -16.97 -4.70
N TYR A 293 5.16 -15.82 -5.06
CA TYR A 293 4.62 -14.72 -5.87
C TYR A 293 3.55 -13.88 -5.16
N PHE A 294 2.71 -14.48 -4.35
CA PHE A 294 1.68 -13.80 -3.56
C PHE A 294 2.29 -13.08 -2.35
N ARG A 295 1.76 -11.90 -2.05
CA ARG A 295 2.14 -11.06 -0.91
C ARG A 295 0.94 -10.85 0.00
N LYS A 296 1.17 -10.87 1.31
CA LYS A 296 0.28 -10.25 2.27
C LYS A 296 0.31 -8.75 2.05
N VAL A 297 -0.76 -8.06 2.35
CA VAL A 297 -0.96 -6.70 1.87
C VAL A 297 -0.82 -5.68 2.98
N LEU A 298 -1.68 -5.75 3.99
CA LEU A 298 -1.73 -4.77 5.05
C LEU A 298 -1.64 -5.45 6.41
N MET A 299 -0.77 -4.92 7.25
CA MET A 299 -0.68 -5.25 8.66
C MET A 299 -1.29 -4.13 9.49
N GLN A 300 -2.13 -4.50 10.42
CA GLN A 300 -2.71 -3.61 11.41
C GLN A 300 -2.11 -3.93 12.78
N ALA A 301 -1.58 -2.91 13.44
CA ALA A 301 -0.98 -3.05 14.75
C ALA A 301 -1.64 -2.10 15.74
N VAL A 302 -1.98 -2.58 16.92
CA VAL A 302 -2.60 -1.80 17.99
C VAL A 302 -1.72 -1.88 19.24
N ALA A 303 -1.37 -0.73 19.80
CA ALA A 303 -0.64 -0.67 21.05
C ALA A 303 -1.49 -1.24 22.18
N ARG A 304 -0.94 -2.19 22.95
CA ARG A 304 -1.58 -2.61 24.21
C ARG A 304 -1.30 -1.58 25.28
N PRO A 305 -2.28 -1.31 26.16
CA PRO A 305 -2.08 -0.45 27.33
C PRO A 305 -0.91 -0.86 28.19
#